data_07acd7010610d7bc4e29841ff6f5c127
#
_entry.id   07acd7010610d7bc4e29841ff6f5c127
#
_cell.length_a   1.000
_cell.length_b   1.000
_cell.length_c   1.000
_cell.angle_alpha   90.00
_cell.angle_beta   90.00
_cell.angle_gamma   90.00
#
_symmetry.space_group_name_H-M   'P 1'
#
loop_
_entity.id
_entity.type
_entity.pdbx_description
1 polymer ?
#
loop_
_entity_poly.entity_id
_entity_poly.type
_entity_poly.pdbx_seq_one_letter_code
_entity_poly.pdbx_strand_id
1 'polypeptide(L)'
;MDAAGIQYVYIPVRQVKRCIRIEMLFVTSGDIFYLRLILLNRKAHSDRDVLTYNPVRGGGEPLVCMSYQQSAIAHGYVDSVDDVRATFTDMCSNGTGAQCRSYFVVLSLNGYATHAIFDNHDKRCFMFMDYITYQGVTQDVAEQKMLQDLERLFRKSSSSLEKFGFPTPNNVPTELEEAISLWMQPDVLARQGQLLEGLITTHPNNDEQQMAFDSIMNSIIDFKNANRDDITEHVFHFIGGPGGTGKSALFKKLHAACRKNGQLISICAATSLAALNFDGATTAHSLFSYPVEDETDVDDQDLATCDFNKERCDYLHEVSVIFWDEFISNDRIIMEAVLEEFKTRWEEPHYYIFVCAGDFAQVCIYQLHMTSVNINQFLVKI
;
A
#
# COMPACT_ATOMS: atom_id res chain seq x y z
N MET A 1 29.62 -16.04 -25.94
CA MET A 1 28.29 -16.12 -26.55
C MET A 1 27.77 -17.51 -26.29
N ASP A 2 26.63 -17.59 -25.64
CA ASP A 2 25.93 -18.86 -25.50
C ASP A 2 25.11 -19.15 -26.77
N ALA A 3 24.42 -20.28 -26.83
CA ALA A 3 23.64 -20.73 -27.98
C ALA A 3 22.44 -19.82 -28.32
N ALA A 4 22.13 -18.82 -27.50
CA ALA A 4 21.04 -17.84 -27.68
C ALA A 4 21.54 -16.46 -28.12
N GLY A 5 22.87 -16.28 -28.33
CA GLY A 5 23.42 -15.01 -28.84
C GLY A 5 23.46 -13.86 -27.81
N ILE A 6 23.25 -14.12 -26.54
CA ILE A 6 23.26 -13.10 -25.48
C ILE A 6 24.72 -12.74 -25.14
N GLN A 7 25.07 -11.48 -25.34
CA GLN A 7 26.41 -10.96 -25.03
C GLN A 7 26.42 -10.39 -23.63
N TYR A 8 27.10 -11.09 -22.71
CA TYR A 8 27.31 -10.58 -21.36
C TYR A 8 28.44 -9.54 -21.35
N VAL A 9 28.15 -8.33 -20.97
CA VAL A 9 29.16 -7.28 -20.78
C VAL A 9 29.61 -7.33 -19.30
N TYR A 10 30.88 -7.73 -19.10
CA TYR A 10 31.50 -7.62 -17.78
C TYR A 10 31.78 -6.14 -17.49
N ILE A 11 31.01 -5.55 -16.58
CA ILE A 11 31.27 -4.20 -16.06
C ILE A 11 32.14 -4.37 -14.79
N PRO A 12 33.40 -3.94 -14.81
CA PRO A 12 34.22 -3.99 -13.61
C PRO A 12 33.61 -3.07 -12.55
N VAL A 13 33.27 -3.63 -11.40
CA VAL A 13 32.75 -2.89 -10.25
C VAL A 13 33.88 -2.01 -9.70
N ARG A 14 33.95 -0.77 -10.16
CA ARG A 14 34.66 0.28 -9.40
C ARG A 14 33.92 0.46 -8.08
N GLN A 15 34.68 0.55 -6.97
CA GLN A 15 34.20 0.74 -5.59
C GLN A 15 33.41 2.06 -5.42
N VAL A 16 32.25 2.16 -6.07
CA VAL A 16 31.28 3.18 -5.75
C VAL A 16 30.19 2.47 -4.96
N LYS A 17 30.00 2.85 -3.71
CA LYS A 17 28.82 2.45 -2.92
C LYS A 17 27.58 2.96 -3.66
N ARG A 18 27.08 2.19 -4.60
CA ARG A 18 25.79 2.42 -5.21
C ARG A 18 24.75 1.77 -4.29
N CYS A 19 23.88 2.55 -3.68
CA CYS A 19 22.63 2.04 -3.19
C CYS A 19 21.84 1.55 -4.41
N ILE A 20 21.86 0.26 -4.66
CA ILE A 20 20.97 -0.38 -5.61
C ILE A 20 19.63 -0.46 -4.89
N ARG A 21 18.59 0.22 -5.40
CA ARG A 21 17.23 0.02 -4.96
C ARG A 21 16.86 -1.40 -5.35
N ILE A 22 16.84 -2.30 -4.39
CA ILE A 22 16.40 -3.67 -4.61
C ILE A 22 14.89 -3.62 -4.44
N GLU A 23 14.15 -3.88 -5.52
CA GLU A 23 12.70 -4.04 -5.44
C GLU A 23 12.34 -5.10 -4.42
N MET A 24 11.32 -4.80 -3.61
CA MET A 24 10.83 -5.74 -2.61
C MET A 24 9.85 -6.70 -3.29
N LEU A 25 10.33 -7.88 -3.67
CA LEU A 25 9.45 -8.99 -4.02
C LEU A 25 8.94 -9.64 -2.73
N PHE A 26 7.64 -9.84 -2.67
CA PHE A 26 7.01 -10.55 -1.56
C PHE A 26 6.95 -12.05 -1.86
N VAL A 27 6.83 -12.86 -0.82
CA VAL A 27 6.67 -14.33 -0.95
C VAL A 27 5.42 -14.68 -1.78
N THR A 28 4.42 -13.80 -1.80
CA THR A 28 3.21 -13.90 -2.63
C THR A 28 3.48 -13.80 -4.14
N SER A 29 4.65 -13.32 -4.54
CA SER A 29 5.11 -13.34 -5.95
C SER A 29 5.48 -14.75 -6.44
N GLY A 30 5.33 -15.78 -5.61
CA GLY A 30 5.54 -17.17 -5.97
C GLY A 30 6.99 -17.50 -6.34
N ASP A 31 7.18 -18.25 -7.40
CA ASP A 31 8.49 -18.79 -7.80
C ASP A 31 9.53 -17.71 -8.08
N ILE A 32 9.13 -16.52 -8.55
CA ILE A 32 10.03 -15.39 -8.81
C ILE A 32 10.72 -14.92 -7.51
N PHE A 33 10.01 -14.91 -6.40
CA PHE A 33 10.59 -14.58 -5.08
C PHE A 33 11.71 -15.56 -4.73
N TYR A 34 11.48 -16.86 -4.86
CA TYR A 34 12.47 -17.88 -4.51
C TYR A 34 13.65 -17.88 -5.47
N LEU A 35 13.41 -17.71 -6.77
CA LEU A 35 14.47 -17.54 -7.76
C LEU A 35 15.39 -16.38 -7.40
N ARG A 36 14.82 -15.24 -7.11
CA ARG A 36 15.60 -14.07 -6.69
C ARG A 36 16.39 -14.31 -5.40
N LEU A 37 15.76 -14.93 -4.40
CA LEU A 37 16.40 -15.24 -3.15
C LEU A 37 17.64 -16.15 -3.36
N ILE A 38 17.54 -17.14 -4.23
CA ILE A 38 18.65 -18.00 -4.61
C ILE A 38 19.75 -17.18 -5.29
N LEU A 39 19.40 -16.35 -6.29
CA LEU A 39 20.36 -15.54 -7.05
C LEU A 39 21.05 -14.45 -6.24
N LEU A 40 20.41 -13.94 -5.18
CA LEU A 40 21.06 -13.01 -4.23
C LEU A 40 22.14 -13.69 -3.37
N ASN A 41 22.01 -14.99 -3.12
CA ASN A 41 22.89 -15.73 -2.21
C ASN A 41 23.92 -16.60 -2.94
N ARG A 42 23.72 -16.92 -4.21
CA ARG A 42 24.67 -17.72 -4.98
C ARG A 42 24.71 -17.32 -6.44
N LYS A 43 25.86 -17.57 -7.08
CA LYS A 43 26.01 -17.46 -8.52
C LYS A 43 25.40 -18.71 -9.18
N ALA A 44 24.62 -18.51 -10.20
CA ALA A 44 24.09 -19.56 -11.05
C ALA A 44 24.28 -19.20 -12.53
N HIS A 45 24.52 -20.21 -13.36
CA HIS A 45 24.79 -20.02 -14.79
C HIS A 45 23.65 -20.58 -15.68
N SER A 46 22.73 -21.31 -15.09
CA SER A 46 21.56 -21.87 -15.79
C SER A 46 20.45 -22.16 -14.79
N ASP A 47 19.26 -22.34 -15.28
CA ASP A 47 18.07 -22.72 -14.51
C ASP A 47 18.30 -24.06 -13.78
N ARG A 48 18.92 -25.04 -14.48
CA ARG A 48 19.30 -26.30 -13.86
C ARG A 48 20.28 -26.13 -12.69
N ASP A 49 21.17 -25.16 -12.78
CA ASP A 49 22.13 -24.84 -11.72
C ASP A 49 21.41 -24.24 -10.50
N VAL A 50 20.41 -23.37 -10.75
CA VAL A 50 19.56 -22.83 -9.69
C VAL A 50 18.78 -23.91 -8.95
N LEU A 51 18.25 -24.89 -9.68
CA LEU A 51 17.45 -25.99 -9.13
C LEU A 51 18.29 -27.14 -8.54
N THR A 52 19.61 -27.12 -8.67
CA THR A 52 20.47 -28.18 -8.17
C THR A 52 21.11 -27.80 -6.83
N TYR A 53 20.82 -28.58 -5.81
CA TYR A 53 21.47 -28.50 -4.50
C TYR A 53 22.59 -29.53 -4.39
N ASN A 54 23.80 -29.06 -4.11
CA ASN A 54 24.98 -29.92 -3.86
C ASN A 54 25.31 -29.88 -2.36
N PRO A 55 25.12 -30.95 -1.59
CA PRO A 55 25.45 -30.96 -0.17
C PRO A 55 26.97 -30.78 0.05
N VAL A 56 27.34 -29.71 0.74
CA VAL A 56 28.75 -29.25 0.90
C VAL A 56 29.57 -30.16 1.82
N ARG A 57 28.94 -31.01 2.63
CA ARG A 57 29.63 -31.92 3.58
C ARG A 57 28.95 -33.28 3.63
N GLY A 58 29.52 -34.31 3.02
CA GLY A 58 29.08 -35.65 3.23
C GLY A 58 28.99 -36.59 2.03
N GLY A 59 29.37 -36.16 0.82
CA GLY A 59 29.39 -37.09 -0.35
C GLY A 59 28.02 -37.54 -0.84
N GLY A 60 26.97 -36.77 -0.56
CA GLY A 60 25.63 -37.05 -1.08
C GLY A 60 25.53 -36.72 -2.57
N GLU A 61 24.68 -37.44 -3.30
CA GLU A 61 24.37 -37.14 -4.70
C GLU A 61 23.68 -35.75 -4.82
N PRO A 62 23.89 -35.01 -5.92
CA PRO A 62 23.20 -33.76 -6.17
C PRO A 62 21.68 -33.94 -6.21
N LEU A 63 20.98 -33.14 -5.43
CA LEU A 63 19.52 -33.12 -5.40
C LEU A 63 19.02 -32.12 -6.43
N VAL A 64 18.27 -32.59 -7.44
CA VAL A 64 17.57 -31.72 -8.38
C VAL A 64 16.17 -31.45 -7.85
N CYS A 65 15.90 -30.20 -7.50
CA CYS A 65 14.62 -29.75 -6.97
C CYS A 65 13.62 -29.53 -8.11
N MET A 66 12.32 -29.70 -7.81
CA MET A 66 11.23 -29.56 -8.77
C MET A 66 10.70 -28.10 -8.87
N SER A 67 11.08 -27.23 -7.92
CA SER A 67 10.70 -25.83 -7.89
C SER A 67 11.82 -24.99 -7.26
N TYR A 68 11.79 -23.68 -7.52
CA TYR A 68 12.71 -22.74 -6.87
C TYR A 68 12.48 -22.68 -5.36
N GLN A 69 11.25 -22.86 -4.89
CA GLN A 69 10.95 -22.96 -3.46
C GLN A 69 11.68 -24.13 -2.82
N GLN A 70 11.59 -25.33 -3.39
CA GLN A 70 12.30 -26.50 -2.88
C GLN A 70 13.83 -26.29 -2.89
N SER A 71 14.35 -25.68 -3.95
CA SER A 71 15.75 -25.35 -4.05
C SER A 71 16.19 -24.35 -2.98
N ALA A 72 15.40 -23.29 -2.73
CA ALA A 72 15.67 -22.31 -1.69
C ALA A 72 15.69 -22.94 -0.29
N ILE A 73 14.77 -23.86 0.00
CA ILE A 73 14.72 -24.63 1.25
C ILE A 73 15.94 -25.53 1.37
N ALA A 74 16.27 -26.30 0.33
CA ALA A 74 17.43 -27.19 0.33
C ALA A 74 18.74 -26.45 0.57
N HIS A 75 18.87 -25.21 0.07
CA HIS A 75 20.03 -24.34 0.31
C HIS A 75 20.00 -23.61 1.65
N GLY A 76 18.93 -23.75 2.44
CA GLY A 76 18.77 -23.05 3.73
C GLY A 76 18.55 -21.53 3.59
N TYR A 77 18.06 -21.07 2.43
CA TYR A 77 17.70 -19.66 2.22
C TYR A 77 16.28 -19.33 2.68
N VAL A 78 15.45 -20.34 2.86
CA VAL A 78 14.10 -20.27 3.40
C VAL A 78 13.97 -21.34 4.47
N ASP A 79 13.29 -20.99 5.52
CA ASP A 79 13.02 -21.90 6.62
C ASP A 79 12.15 -23.09 6.18
N SER A 80 12.39 -24.25 6.74
CA SER A 80 11.53 -25.42 6.57
C SER A 80 10.15 -25.15 7.19
N VAL A 81 9.16 -26.00 6.87
CA VAL A 81 7.82 -25.90 7.50
C VAL A 81 7.91 -25.98 9.02
N ASP A 82 8.85 -26.74 9.56
CA ASP A 82 9.05 -26.87 11.00
C ASP A 82 9.70 -25.61 11.60
N ASP A 83 10.64 -24.98 10.89
CA ASP A 83 11.22 -23.71 11.28
C ASP A 83 10.18 -22.59 11.28
N VAL A 84 9.31 -22.58 10.29
CA VAL A 84 8.18 -21.63 10.20
C VAL A 84 7.23 -21.80 11.38
N ARG A 85 6.93 -23.04 11.78
CA ARG A 85 6.11 -23.34 12.97
C ARG A 85 6.82 -22.92 14.26
N ALA A 86 8.13 -23.14 14.34
CA ALA A 86 8.95 -22.71 15.47
C ALA A 86 8.96 -21.17 15.57
N THR A 87 9.15 -20.49 14.45
CA THR A 87 9.10 -19.01 14.38
C THR A 87 7.73 -18.47 14.79
N PHE A 88 6.63 -19.11 14.35
CA PHE A 88 5.29 -18.70 14.80
C PHE A 88 5.13 -18.90 16.32
N THR A 89 5.64 -19.99 16.86
CA THR A 89 5.60 -20.24 18.32
C THR A 89 6.42 -19.23 19.10
N ASP A 90 7.58 -18.84 18.60
CA ASP A 90 8.42 -17.78 19.19
C ASP A 90 7.73 -16.42 19.11
N MET A 91 7.10 -16.11 17.98
CA MET A 91 6.30 -14.90 17.81
C MET A 91 5.11 -14.87 18.78
N CYS A 92 4.45 -16.00 19.05
CA CYS A 92 3.41 -16.10 20.06
C CYS A 92 3.92 -15.71 21.46
N SER A 93 5.17 -16.02 21.76
CA SER A 93 5.77 -15.76 23.07
C SER A 93 6.30 -14.34 23.24
N ASN A 94 6.77 -13.71 22.16
CA ASN A 94 7.52 -12.45 22.18
C ASN A 94 6.87 -11.32 21.34
N GLY A 95 5.90 -11.65 20.49
CA GLY A 95 5.24 -10.71 19.59
C GLY A 95 3.90 -10.20 20.09
N THR A 96 3.29 -9.33 19.29
CA THR A 96 1.93 -8.83 19.51
C THR A 96 0.90 -9.69 18.77
N GLY A 97 -0.37 -9.67 19.24
CA GLY A 97 -1.47 -10.35 18.53
C GLY A 97 -1.59 -9.92 17.06
N ALA A 98 -1.40 -8.63 16.77
CA ALA A 98 -1.42 -8.11 15.40
C ALA A 98 -0.28 -8.69 14.52
N GLN A 99 0.93 -8.85 15.06
CA GLN A 99 2.02 -9.51 14.36
C GLN A 99 1.74 -10.99 14.11
N CYS A 100 1.16 -11.68 15.10
CA CYS A 100 0.75 -13.08 14.94
C CYS A 100 -0.30 -13.24 13.83
N ARG A 101 -1.32 -12.36 13.77
CA ARG A 101 -2.34 -12.35 12.71
C ARG A 101 -1.72 -12.12 11.33
N SER A 102 -0.87 -11.10 11.20
CA SER A 102 -0.21 -10.79 9.92
C SER A 102 0.66 -11.94 9.43
N TYR A 103 1.44 -12.54 10.32
CA TYR A 103 2.30 -13.66 9.97
C TYR A 103 1.49 -14.93 9.63
N PHE A 104 0.40 -15.19 10.35
CA PHE A 104 -0.52 -16.29 10.04
C PHE A 104 -1.08 -16.18 8.61
N VAL A 105 -1.48 -14.99 8.18
CA VAL A 105 -1.96 -14.75 6.81
C VAL A 105 -0.86 -15.00 5.78
N VAL A 106 0.36 -14.50 6.03
CA VAL A 106 1.51 -14.74 5.16
C VAL A 106 1.77 -16.25 5.02
N LEU A 107 1.74 -16.99 6.12
CA LEU A 107 1.91 -18.45 6.09
C LEU A 107 0.83 -19.13 5.25
N SER A 108 -0.44 -18.75 5.45
CA SER A 108 -1.57 -19.33 4.72
C SER A 108 -1.47 -19.07 3.22
N LEU A 109 -1.16 -17.82 2.82
CA LEU A 109 -1.00 -17.44 1.42
C LEU A 109 0.15 -18.17 0.73
N ASN A 110 1.17 -18.58 1.48
CA ASN A 110 2.29 -19.36 0.98
C ASN A 110 2.08 -20.88 1.04
N GLY A 111 0.87 -21.33 1.33
CA GLY A 111 0.51 -22.75 1.29
C GLY A 111 1.04 -23.58 2.46
N TYR A 112 1.48 -22.94 3.54
CA TYR A 112 1.84 -23.68 4.75
C TYR A 112 0.60 -24.24 5.46
N ALA A 113 0.74 -25.37 6.16
CA ALA A 113 -0.34 -26.05 6.85
C ALA A 113 -0.79 -25.28 8.12
N THR A 114 -1.42 -24.13 7.94
CA THR A 114 -1.81 -23.19 9.00
C THR A 114 -2.98 -23.69 9.85
N HIS A 115 -3.74 -24.71 9.39
CA HIS A 115 -4.76 -25.38 10.22
C HIS A 115 -4.17 -25.92 11.53
N ALA A 116 -2.97 -26.50 11.51
CA ALA A 116 -2.31 -26.98 12.71
C ALA A 116 -1.92 -25.85 13.72
N ILE A 117 -1.89 -24.60 13.25
CA ILE A 117 -1.72 -23.41 14.09
C ILE A 117 -3.09 -22.96 14.59
N PHE A 118 -4.07 -22.84 13.69
CA PHE A 118 -5.39 -22.31 13.99
C PHE A 118 -6.19 -23.21 14.94
N ASP A 119 -6.13 -24.52 14.74
CA ASP A 119 -6.83 -25.51 15.55
C ASP A 119 -6.19 -25.69 16.93
N ASN A 120 -4.95 -25.26 17.11
CA ASN A 120 -4.30 -25.26 18.41
C ASN A 120 -4.77 -24.03 19.23
N HIS A 121 -5.58 -24.30 20.27
CA HIS A 121 -6.17 -23.25 21.10
C HIS A 121 -5.13 -22.30 21.69
N ASP A 122 -4.01 -22.80 22.20
CA ASP A 122 -2.98 -21.99 22.83
C ASP A 122 -2.35 -21.02 21.84
N LYS A 123 -2.07 -21.47 20.62
CA LYS A 123 -1.52 -20.65 19.54
C LYS A 123 -2.54 -19.63 19.02
N ARG A 124 -3.79 -20.04 18.87
CA ARG A 124 -4.88 -19.17 18.45
C ARG A 124 -5.14 -18.06 19.47
N CYS A 125 -5.05 -18.35 20.77
CA CYS A 125 -5.20 -17.36 21.82
C CYS A 125 -4.27 -16.15 21.65
N PHE A 126 -3.03 -16.37 21.27
CA PHE A 126 -2.07 -15.26 21.04
C PHE A 126 -2.52 -14.29 19.94
N MET A 127 -3.30 -14.74 18.96
CA MET A 127 -3.82 -13.89 17.90
C MET A 127 -4.95 -12.95 18.33
N PHE A 128 -5.55 -13.16 19.53
CA PHE A 128 -6.64 -12.31 20.03
C PHE A 128 -6.47 -11.80 21.47
N MET A 129 -5.38 -12.16 22.16
CA MET A 129 -5.12 -11.72 23.53
C MET A 129 -4.99 -10.21 23.67
N ASP A 130 -4.53 -9.52 22.62
CA ASP A 130 -4.45 -8.07 22.60
C ASP A 130 -5.81 -7.41 22.76
N TYR A 131 -6.90 -7.95 22.22
CA TYR A 131 -8.25 -7.43 22.40
C TYR A 131 -8.73 -7.61 23.86
N ILE A 132 -8.44 -8.76 24.46
CA ILE A 132 -8.79 -9.00 25.87
C ILE A 132 -7.99 -8.05 26.77
N THR A 133 -6.68 -7.97 26.55
CA THR A 133 -5.78 -7.22 27.44
C THR A 133 -5.99 -5.71 27.36
N TYR A 134 -6.12 -5.16 26.13
CA TYR A 134 -6.15 -3.71 25.94
C TYR A 134 -7.57 -3.14 25.77
N GLN A 135 -8.54 -3.95 25.35
CA GLN A 135 -9.91 -3.50 25.13
C GLN A 135 -10.90 -4.05 26.17
N GLY A 136 -10.47 -5.00 27.00
CA GLY A 136 -11.30 -5.56 28.07
C GLY A 136 -12.53 -6.34 27.57
N VAL A 137 -12.49 -6.86 26.33
CA VAL A 137 -13.60 -7.62 25.74
C VAL A 137 -13.57 -9.08 26.19
N THR A 138 -14.72 -9.77 26.12
CA THR A 138 -14.80 -11.20 26.38
C THR A 138 -14.06 -12.01 25.31
N GLN A 139 -13.72 -13.26 25.62
CA GLN A 139 -13.00 -14.14 24.69
C GLN A 139 -13.76 -14.32 23.36
N ASP A 140 -15.07 -14.55 23.40
CA ASP A 140 -15.89 -14.73 22.20
C ASP A 140 -15.86 -13.49 21.29
N VAL A 141 -15.92 -12.31 21.89
CA VAL A 141 -15.81 -11.04 21.15
C VAL A 141 -14.40 -10.86 20.59
N ALA A 142 -13.37 -11.24 21.35
CA ALA A 142 -11.98 -11.16 20.89
C ALA A 142 -11.70 -12.13 19.72
N GLU A 143 -12.25 -13.34 19.76
CA GLU A 143 -12.15 -14.29 18.65
C GLU A 143 -12.87 -13.76 17.38
N GLN A 144 -14.04 -13.17 17.51
CA GLN A 144 -14.73 -12.54 16.37
C GLN A 144 -13.93 -11.39 15.78
N LYS A 145 -13.33 -10.52 16.62
CA LYS A 145 -12.44 -9.45 16.16
C LYS A 145 -11.20 -9.98 15.46
N MET A 146 -10.61 -11.04 15.98
CA MET A 146 -9.49 -11.72 15.32
C MET A 146 -9.88 -12.23 13.93
N LEU A 147 -11.03 -12.90 13.80
CA LEU A 147 -11.51 -13.38 12.49
C LEU A 147 -11.79 -12.24 11.53
N GLN A 148 -12.36 -11.13 12.00
CA GLN A 148 -12.57 -9.92 11.19
C GLN A 148 -11.24 -9.35 10.68
N ASP A 149 -10.22 -9.24 11.56
CA ASP A 149 -8.90 -8.76 11.16
C ASP A 149 -8.18 -9.70 10.20
N LEU A 150 -8.28 -11.02 10.42
CA LEU A 150 -7.72 -12.01 9.50
C LEU A 150 -8.40 -11.92 8.12
N GLU A 151 -9.72 -11.81 8.08
CA GLU A 151 -10.45 -11.64 6.81
C GLU A 151 -10.02 -10.38 6.07
N ARG A 152 -9.85 -9.24 6.78
CA ARG A 152 -9.31 -8.00 6.17
C ARG A 152 -7.91 -8.18 5.60
N LEU A 153 -7.04 -8.87 6.33
CA LEU A 153 -5.68 -9.13 5.87
C LEU A 153 -5.68 -10.05 4.63
N PHE A 154 -6.55 -11.07 4.59
CA PHE A 154 -6.71 -11.91 3.41
C PHE A 154 -7.27 -11.13 2.21
N ARG A 155 -8.26 -10.25 2.40
CA ARG A 155 -8.85 -9.42 1.34
C ARG A 155 -7.82 -8.50 0.67
N LYS A 156 -6.86 -7.96 1.44
CA LYS A 156 -5.74 -7.17 0.88
C LYS A 156 -4.88 -7.96 -0.12
N SER A 157 -4.92 -9.28 -0.06
CA SER A 157 -4.22 -10.19 -0.98
C SER A 157 -5.21 -10.92 -1.91
N SER A 158 -6.38 -10.34 -2.18
CA SER A 158 -7.43 -10.90 -3.04
C SER A 158 -7.81 -12.34 -2.65
N SER A 159 -7.88 -12.60 -1.33
CA SER A 159 -8.18 -13.91 -0.75
C SER A 159 -9.20 -13.79 0.39
N SER A 160 -9.58 -14.89 1.03
CA SER A 160 -10.54 -14.92 2.14
C SER A 160 -10.24 -16.07 3.10
N LEU A 161 -10.75 -16.00 4.34
CA LEU A 161 -10.71 -17.11 5.29
C LEU A 161 -11.39 -18.37 4.75
N GLU A 162 -12.53 -18.21 4.07
CA GLU A 162 -13.29 -19.30 3.47
C GLU A 162 -12.45 -20.11 2.46
N LYS A 163 -11.66 -19.43 1.64
CA LYS A 163 -10.79 -20.08 0.63
C LYS A 163 -9.77 -21.02 1.27
N PHE A 164 -9.39 -20.75 2.51
CA PHE A 164 -8.47 -21.61 3.28
C PHE A 164 -9.20 -22.54 4.25
N GLY A 165 -10.54 -22.59 4.24
CA GLY A 165 -11.34 -23.45 5.09
C GLY A 165 -11.38 -23.03 6.57
N PHE A 166 -11.10 -21.78 6.88
CA PHE A 166 -11.23 -21.21 8.22
C PHE A 166 -12.63 -20.67 8.49
N PRO A 167 -13.05 -20.59 9.77
CA PRO A 167 -14.30 -19.97 10.13
C PRO A 167 -14.38 -18.51 9.63
N THR A 168 -15.52 -18.15 9.06
CA THR A 168 -15.78 -16.77 8.63
C THR A 168 -16.44 -15.99 9.77
N PRO A 169 -16.08 -14.71 9.97
CA PRO A 169 -16.73 -13.88 10.96
C PRO A 169 -18.19 -13.56 10.57
N ASN A 170 -19.04 -13.36 11.58
CA ASN A 170 -20.46 -13.06 11.36
C ASN A 170 -20.70 -11.74 10.63
N ASN A 171 -19.80 -10.78 10.80
CA ASN A 171 -19.85 -9.48 10.14
C ASN A 171 -18.42 -8.99 9.96
N VAL A 172 -18.06 -8.63 8.72
CA VAL A 172 -16.82 -7.93 8.40
C VAL A 172 -17.23 -6.57 7.90
N PRO A 173 -16.91 -5.49 8.65
CA PRO A 173 -17.22 -4.16 8.15
C PRO A 173 -16.59 -3.94 6.78
N THR A 174 -17.34 -3.32 5.90
CA THR A 174 -16.81 -2.87 4.61
C THR A 174 -15.78 -1.76 4.80
N GLU A 175 -14.97 -1.49 3.79
CA GLU A 175 -13.98 -0.41 3.84
C GLU A 175 -14.65 0.95 4.13
N LEU A 176 -15.83 1.18 3.58
CA LEU A 176 -16.64 2.37 3.84
C LEU A 176 -17.12 2.44 5.30
N GLU A 177 -17.68 1.36 5.83
CA GLU A 177 -18.13 1.30 7.23
C GLU A 177 -16.99 1.54 8.21
N GLU A 178 -15.81 1.00 7.92
CA GLU A 178 -14.60 1.26 8.72
C GLU A 178 -14.18 2.72 8.67
N ALA A 179 -14.14 3.29 7.47
CA ALA A 179 -13.77 4.69 7.30
C ALA A 179 -14.77 5.62 8.03
N ILE A 180 -16.06 5.35 7.95
CA ILE A 180 -17.09 6.08 8.70
C ILE A 180 -16.88 5.90 10.21
N SER A 181 -16.67 4.67 10.68
CA SER A 181 -16.44 4.37 12.09
C SER A 181 -15.17 5.04 12.64
N LEU A 182 -14.11 5.14 11.85
CA LEU A 182 -12.84 5.72 12.27
C LEU A 182 -12.83 7.25 12.21
N TRP A 183 -13.48 7.83 11.19
CA TRP A 183 -13.26 9.23 10.86
C TRP A 183 -14.48 10.13 11.08
N MET A 184 -15.69 9.56 11.16
CA MET A 184 -16.92 10.34 11.24
C MET A 184 -17.54 10.42 12.63
N GLN A 185 -16.84 9.88 13.66
CA GLN A 185 -17.31 9.97 15.04
C GLN A 185 -17.16 11.40 15.59
N PRO A 186 -18.13 11.91 16.37
CA PRO A 186 -18.11 13.28 16.89
C PRO A 186 -16.84 13.64 17.67
N ASP A 187 -16.30 12.70 18.44
CA ASP A 187 -15.07 12.91 19.22
C ASP A 187 -13.82 12.97 18.31
N VAL A 188 -13.83 12.24 17.18
CA VAL A 188 -12.76 12.28 16.17
C VAL A 188 -12.81 13.62 15.44
N LEU A 189 -14.01 14.07 15.04
CA LEU A 189 -14.19 15.37 14.39
C LEU A 189 -13.76 16.53 15.30
N ALA A 190 -14.09 16.45 16.60
CA ALA A 190 -13.63 17.42 17.59
C ALA A 190 -12.10 17.44 17.74
N ARG A 191 -11.46 16.26 17.78
CA ARG A 191 -9.98 16.14 17.80
C ARG A 191 -9.34 16.74 16.55
N GLN A 192 -9.93 16.55 15.37
CA GLN A 192 -9.45 17.19 14.15
C GLN A 192 -9.55 18.72 14.21
N GLY A 193 -10.59 19.25 14.86
CA GLY A 193 -10.70 20.69 15.13
C GLY A 193 -9.57 21.18 16.05
N GLN A 194 -9.26 20.50 17.12
CA GLN A 194 -8.15 20.84 18.02
C GLN A 194 -6.78 20.73 17.32
N LEU A 195 -6.60 19.70 16.49
CA LEU A 195 -5.39 19.55 15.67
C LEU A 195 -5.22 20.73 14.72
N LEU A 196 -6.28 21.13 14.03
CA LEU A 196 -6.24 22.29 13.13
C LEU A 196 -5.86 23.59 13.87
N GLU A 197 -6.46 23.86 15.01
CA GLU A 197 -6.14 25.02 15.85
C GLU A 197 -4.68 24.99 16.32
N GLY A 198 -4.19 23.82 16.75
CA GLY A 198 -2.80 23.61 17.09
C GLY A 198 -1.85 23.86 15.92
N LEU A 199 -2.16 23.37 14.73
CA LEU A 199 -1.37 23.58 13.52
C LEU A 199 -1.36 25.05 13.07
N ILE A 200 -2.48 25.77 13.20
CA ILE A 200 -2.55 27.20 12.89
C ILE A 200 -1.68 27.99 13.87
N THR A 201 -1.68 27.62 15.14
CA THR A 201 -0.92 28.32 16.19
C THR A 201 0.58 28.08 16.08
N THR A 202 0.98 26.82 15.85
CA THR A 202 2.41 26.42 15.82
C THR A 202 3.09 26.73 14.49
N HIS A 203 2.34 26.72 13.40
CA HIS A 203 2.82 26.96 12.05
C HIS A 203 1.85 27.91 11.33
N PRO A 204 1.80 29.22 11.70
CA PRO A 204 0.90 30.16 11.04
C PRO A 204 1.20 30.22 9.54
N ASN A 205 0.14 30.37 8.74
CA ASN A 205 0.30 30.58 7.32
C ASN A 205 0.88 31.98 7.05
N ASN A 206 1.75 32.09 6.08
CA ASN A 206 2.01 33.38 5.44
C ASN A 206 0.83 33.77 4.53
N ASP A 207 0.85 34.96 3.95
CA ASP A 207 -0.26 35.46 3.13
C ASP A 207 -0.54 34.55 1.92
N GLU A 208 0.49 34.07 1.24
CA GLU A 208 0.35 33.16 0.09
C GLU A 208 -0.25 31.79 0.49
N GLN A 209 0.24 31.23 1.58
CA GLN A 209 -0.31 29.98 2.13
C GLN A 209 -1.75 30.14 2.62
N GLN A 210 -2.10 31.29 3.18
CA GLN A 210 -3.48 31.56 3.60
C GLN A 210 -4.40 31.69 2.40
N MET A 211 -3.98 32.41 1.37
CA MET A 211 -4.73 32.50 0.11
C MET A 211 -4.94 31.12 -0.52
N ALA A 212 -3.90 30.28 -0.52
CA ALA A 212 -3.97 28.91 -1.00
C ALA A 212 -4.97 28.08 -0.18
N PHE A 213 -4.87 28.14 1.14
CA PHE A 213 -5.77 27.45 2.06
C PHE A 213 -7.23 27.84 1.80
N ASP A 214 -7.52 29.14 1.75
CA ASP A 214 -8.87 29.66 1.55
C ASP A 214 -9.42 29.28 0.17
N SER A 215 -8.60 29.39 -0.87
CA SER A 215 -8.98 29.02 -2.24
C SER A 215 -9.35 27.54 -2.35
N ILE A 216 -8.52 26.66 -1.81
CA ILE A 216 -8.75 25.21 -1.85
C ILE A 216 -9.98 24.85 -1.01
N MET A 217 -10.12 25.40 0.20
CA MET A 217 -11.27 25.13 1.06
C MET A 217 -12.59 25.62 0.45
N ASN A 218 -12.60 26.81 -0.17
CA ASN A 218 -13.78 27.30 -0.88
C ASN A 218 -14.15 26.38 -2.05
N SER A 219 -13.18 25.96 -2.85
CA SER A 219 -13.41 25.02 -3.93
C SER A 219 -14.01 23.69 -3.43
N ILE A 220 -13.52 23.15 -2.31
CA ILE A 220 -14.07 21.94 -1.69
C ILE A 220 -15.50 22.16 -1.19
N ILE A 221 -15.79 23.31 -0.60
CA ILE A 221 -17.14 23.63 -0.13
C ILE A 221 -18.12 23.82 -1.30
N ASP A 222 -17.69 24.52 -2.34
CA ASP A 222 -18.50 24.75 -3.55
C ASP A 222 -18.80 23.43 -4.25
N PHE A 223 -17.82 22.55 -4.41
CA PHE A 223 -17.98 21.23 -4.99
C PHE A 223 -18.96 20.36 -4.20
N LYS A 224 -18.87 20.38 -2.86
CA LYS A 224 -19.79 19.64 -1.99
C LYS A 224 -21.23 20.16 -2.10
N ASN A 225 -21.43 21.46 -2.30
CA ASN A 225 -22.73 22.09 -2.35
C ASN A 225 -23.34 22.13 -3.77
N ALA A 226 -22.55 21.83 -4.81
CA ALA A 226 -23.01 21.74 -6.18
C ALA A 226 -23.94 20.54 -6.38
N ASN A 227 -24.91 20.67 -7.29
CA ASN A 227 -25.63 19.49 -7.76
C ASN A 227 -24.66 18.57 -8.51
N ARG A 228 -24.77 17.26 -8.30
CA ARG A 228 -23.90 16.28 -9.00
C ARG A 228 -23.99 16.42 -10.52
N ASP A 229 -25.17 16.72 -11.06
CA ASP A 229 -25.43 16.91 -12.50
C ASP A 229 -24.70 18.14 -13.08
N ASP A 230 -24.34 19.11 -12.24
CA ASP A 230 -23.65 20.33 -12.66
C ASP A 230 -22.12 20.16 -12.66
N ILE A 231 -21.61 19.07 -12.07
CA ILE A 231 -20.19 18.77 -12.00
C ILE A 231 -19.83 17.94 -13.23
N THR A 232 -19.01 18.51 -14.11
CA THR A 232 -18.67 17.89 -15.41
C THR A 232 -17.21 17.48 -15.53
N GLU A 233 -16.36 17.82 -14.55
CA GLU A 233 -14.93 17.52 -14.58
C GLU A 233 -14.33 17.42 -13.17
N HIS A 234 -13.20 16.74 -13.07
CA HIS A 234 -12.39 16.71 -11.86
C HIS A 234 -11.75 18.06 -11.60
N VAL A 235 -11.64 18.47 -10.35
CA VAL A 235 -10.95 19.69 -9.94
C VAL A 235 -9.57 19.34 -9.36
N PHE A 236 -8.53 20.00 -9.85
CA PHE A 236 -7.17 19.78 -9.39
C PHE A 236 -6.60 21.01 -8.73
N HIS A 237 -6.09 20.87 -7.51
CA HIS A 237 -5.27 21.86 -6.82
C HIS A 237 -3.89 21.30 -6.62
N PHE A 238 -2.86 22.05 -7.02
CA PHE A 238 -1.48 21.62 -6.85
C PHE A 238 -0.72 22.59 -5.93
N ILE A 239 -0.25 22.09 -4.80
CA ILE A 239 0.57 22.81 -3.82
C ILE A 239 2.04 22.57 -4.16
N GLY A 240 2.63 23.47 -4.93
CA GLY A 240 4.02 23.40 -5.38
C GLY A 240 4.95 24.31 -4.59
N GLY A 241 6.19 23.84 -4.36
CA GLY A 241 7.25 24.66 -3.75
C GLY A 241 8.47 23.83 -3.37
N PRO A 242 9.62 24.45 -3.13
CA PRO A 242 10.83 23.77 -2.68
C PRO A 242 10.66 23.08 -1.30
N GLY A 243 11.61 22.23 -0.94
CA GLY A 243 11.68 21.68 0.41
C GLY A 243 11.73 22.77 1.48
N GLY A 244 11.01 22.58 2.59
CA GLY A 244 11.02 23.54 3.71
C GLY A 244 10.08 24.73 3.59
N THR A 245 9.31 24.89 2.51
CA THR A 245 8.36 26.01 2.32
C THR A 245 7.03 25.85 3.07
N GLY A 246 6.86 24.78 3.83
CA GLY A 246 5.65 24.56 4.64
C GLY A 246 4.51 23.84 3.92
N LYS A 247 4.75 23.27 2.74
CA LYS A 247 3.73 22.48 1.99
C LYS A 247 3.04 21.43 2.87
N SER A 248 3.81 20.59 3.56
CA SER A 248 3.25 19.54 4.42
C SER A 248 2.43 20.09 5.59
N ALA A 249 2.78 21.27 6.12
CA ALA A 249 1.99 21.92 7.16
C ALA A 249 0.65 22.43 6.61
N LEU A 250 0.65 23.04 5.43
CA LEU A 250 -0.55 23.48 4.74
C LEU A 250 -1.44 22.29 4.39
N PHE A 251 -0.86 21.23 3.85
CA PHE A 251 -1.55 19.99 3.48
C PHE A 251 -2.24 19.35 4.71
N LYS A 252 -1.54 19.28 5.85
CA LYS A 252 -2.11 18.80 7.12
C LYS A 252 -3.26 19.67 7.63
N LYS A 253 -3.18 20.99 7.47
CA LYS A 253 -4.26 21.92 7.86
C LYS A 253 -5.50 21.71 6.98
N LEU A 254 -5.34 21.61 5.67
CA LEU A 254 -6.44 21.32 4.73
C LEU A 254 -7.10 19.98 5.07
N HIS A 255 -6.30 18.93 5.29
CA HIS A 255 -6.78 17.63 5.70
C HIS A 255 -7.59 17.70 7.00
N ALA A 256 -7.04 18.33 8.05
CA ALA A 256 -7.73 18.48 9.33
C ALA A 256 -9.01 19.33 9.22
N ALA A 257 -9.03 20.36 8.37
CA ALA A 257 -10.21 21.19 8.12
C ALA A 257 -11.32 20.39 7.42
N CYS A 258 -11.01 19.59 6.41
CA CYS A 258 -11.97 18.70 5.76
C CYS A 258 -12.56 17.69 6.75
N ARG A 259 -11.72 17.03 7.54
CA ARG A 259 -12.15 16.07 8.57
C ARG A 259 -13.04 16.74 9.62
N LYS A 260 -12.62 17.90 10.17
CA LYS A 260 -13.43 18.68 11.12
C LYS A 260 -14.84 18.97 10.58
N ASN A 261 -14.95 19.25 9.28
CA ASN A 261 -16.23 19.52 8.61
C ASN A 261 -17.04 18.25 8.28
N GLY A 262 -16.63 17.08 8.79
CA GLY A 262 -17.31 15.82 8.55
C GLY A 262 -17.27 15.37 7.09
N GLN A 263 -16.16 15.62 6.40
CA GLN A 263 -15.97 15.12 5.03
C GLN A 263 -15.23 13.80 5.05
N LEU A 264 -15.76 12.82 4.36
CA LEU A 264 -15.03 11.59 4.06
C LEU A 264 -14.05 11.90 2.94
N ILE A 265 -12.77 11.77 3.25
CA ILE A 265 -11.67 12.07 2.34
C ILE A 265 -10.69 10.91 2.31
N SER A 266 -10.07 10.69 1.17
CA SER A 266 -8.93 9.77 1.03
C SER A 266 -7.61 10.53 1.01
N ILE A 267 -6.56 9.88 1.48
CA ILE A 267 -5.21 10.42 1.43
C ILE A 267 -4.23 9.34 0.98
N CYS A 268 -3.43 9.68 -0.01
CA CYS A 268 -2.37 8.81 -0.49
C CYS A 268 -1.07 9.58 -0.72
N ALA A 269 0.00 8.84 -0.88
CA ALA A 269 1.31 9.38 -1.21
C ALA A 269 2.03 8.51 -2.23
N ALA A 270 3.04 9.05 -2.88
CA ALA A 270 3.85 8.30 -3.84
C ALA A 270 4.61 7.13 -3.20
N THR A 271 5.03 7.29 -1.95
CA THR A 271 5.81 6.28 -1.24
C THR A 271 5.19 5.94 0.11
N SER A 272 5.45 4.73 0.61
CA SER A 272 5.01 4.32 1.95
C SER A 272 5.58 5.24 3.04
N LEU A 273 6.80 5.74 2.86
CA LEU A 273 7.45 6.64 3.82
C LEU A 273 6.73 8.00 3.89
N ALA A 274 6.32 8.54 2.74
CA ALA A 274 5.54 9.79 2.69
C ALA A 274 4.14 9.58 3.30
N ALA A 275 3.50 8.43 3.06
CA ALA A 275 2.22 8.10 3.64
C ALA A 275 2.23 8.09 5.19
N LEU A 276 3.34 7.70 5.82
CA LEU A 276 3.47 7.70 7.29
C LEU A 276 3.33 9.10 7.93
N ASN A 277 3.41 10.18 7.16
CA ASN A 277 3.23 11.54 7.66
C ASN A 277 1.76 11.89 7.97
N PHE A 278 0.81 11.05 7.58
CA PHE A 278 -0.62 11.32 7.70
C PHE A 278 -1.38 10.11 8.22
N ASP A 279 -2.28 10.34 9.16
CA ASP A 279 -3.13 9.29 9.71
C ASP A 279 -4.11 8.76 8.66
N GLY A 280 -4.11 7.45 8.46
CA GLY A 280 -4.97 6.78 7.49
C GLY A 280 -4.52 6.89 6.04
N ALA A 281 -3.32 7.43 5.78
CA ALA A 281 -2.78 7.47 4.43
C ALA A 281 -2.23 6.12 3.99
N THR A 282 -2.27 5.88 2.68
CA THR A 282 -1.70 4.71 2.02
C THR A 282 -0.91 5.15 0.78
N THR A 283 -0.27 4.21 0.08
CA THR A 283 0.35 4.56 -1.21
C THR A 283 -0.71 4.72 -2.29
N ALA A 284 -0.41 5.51 -3.33
CA ALA A 284 -1.30 5.65 -4.47
C ALA A 284 -1.61 4.30 -5.14
N HIS A 285 -0.62 3.43 -5.30
CA HIS A 285 -0.81 2.07 -5.81
C HIS A 285 -1.82 1.28 -4.96
N SER A 286 -1.74 1.39 -3.63
CA SER A 286 -2.67 0.69 -2.74
C SER A 286 -4.07 1.32 -2.74
N LEU A 287 -4.18 2.66 -2.75
CA LEU A 287 -5.48 3.34 -2.77
C LEU A 287 -6.24 3.02 -4.05
N PHE A 288 -5.56 3.08 -5.19
CA PHE A 288 -6.17 2.89 -6.50
C PHE A 288 -6.05 1.45 -7.02
N SER A 289 -5.57 0.52 -6.19
CA SER A 289 -5.36 -0.89 -6.60
C SER A 289 -4.62 -1.00 -7.94
N TYR A 290 -3.67 -0.07 -8.18
CA TYR A 290 -2.85 -0.07 -9.37
C TYR A 290 -1.75 -1.12 -9.22
N PRO A 291 -1.59 -2.05 -10.17
CA PRO A 291 -0.59 -3.10 -10.07
C PRO A 291 0.82 -2.50 -10.04
N VAL A 292 1.68 -3.09 -9.23
CA VAL A 292 3.11 -2.80 -9.26
C VAL A 292 3.71 -3.76 -10.27
N GLU A 293 3.76 -3.36 -11.53
CA GLU A 293 4.40 -4.14 -12.59
C GLU A 293 5.89 -3.84 -12.64
N ASP A 294 6.69 -4.86 -12.97
CA ASP A 294 8.11 -4.67 -13.27
C ASP A 294 8.21 -3.86 -14.58
N GLU A 295 8.95 -2.76 -14.56
CA GLU A 295 9.15 -1.80 -15.65
C GLU A 295 9.71 -2.41 -16.96
N THR A 296 9.86 -3.74 -17.06
CA THR A 296 10.57 -4.40 -18.15
C THR A 296 9.68 -4.90 -19.29
N ASP A 297 8.36 -4.95 -19.13
CA ASP A 297 7.47 -5.62 -20.09
C ASP A 297 6.31 -4.75 -20.66
N VAL A 298 6.28 -3.46 -20.37
CA VAL A 298 5.22 -2.62 -20.92
C VAL A 298 5.65 -2.08 -22.29
N ASP A 299 5.21 -2.71 -23.36
CA ASP A 299 5.04 -2.02 -24.62
C ASP A 299 4.11 -0.82 -24.36
N ASP A 300 4.52 0.38 -24.75
CA ASP A 300 3.90 1.72 -24.52
C ASP A 300 2.40 1.84 -24.85
N GLN A 301 1.67 0.77 -25.06
CA GLN A 301 0.28 0.77 -25.54
C GLN A 301 -0.75 0.14 -24.59
N ASP A 302 -0.36 -0.61 -23.59
CA ASP A 302 -1.30 -1.20 -22.63
C ASP A 302 -1.16 -0.51 -21.27
N LEU A 303 -1.99 0.53 -21.04
CA LEU A 303 -2.19 1.12 -19.73
C LEU A 303 -2.66 0.03 -18.76
N ALA A 304 -1.86 -0.30 -17.75
CA ALA A 304 -2.32 -1.15 -16.69
C ALA A 304 -3.58 -0.52 -16.06
N THR A 305 -4.62 -1.31 -15.89
CA THR A 305 -5.90 -0.84 -15.33
C THR A 305 -5.90 -0.97 -13.82
N CYS A 306 -6.57 -0.06 -13.13
CA CYS A 306 -6.83 -0.19 -11.70
C CYS A 306 -7.79 -1.38 -11.46
N ASP A 307 -7.47 -2.25 -10.51
CA ASP A 307 -8.30 -3.41 -10.16
C ASP A 307 -9.12 -3.11 -8.88
N PHE A 308 -10.15 -2.28 -9.01
CA PHE A 308 -11.05 -1.98 -7.90
C PHE A 308 -12.00 -3.15 -7.64
N ASN A 309 -11.90 -3.73 -6.45
CA ASN A 309 -12.96 -4.58 -5.96
C ASN A 309 -14.22 -3.75 -5.59
N LYS A 310 -15.35 -4.41 -5.37
CA LYS A 310 -16.62 -3.74 -5.05
C LYS A 310 -16.52 -2.85 -3.80
N GLU A 311 -15.86 -3.31 -2.74
CA GLU A 311 -15.74 -2.53 -1.49
C GLU A 311 -14.95 -1.24 -1.69
N ARG A 312 -13.88 -1.29 -2.51
CA ARG A 312 -13.10 -0.11 -2.88
C ARG A 312 -13.91 0.85 -3.75
N CYS A 313 -14.72 0.34 -4.68
CA CYS A 313 -15.64 1.17 -5.46
C CYS A 313 -16.65 1.89 -4.57
N ASP A 314 -17.30 1.15 -3.65
CA ASP A 314 -18.28 1.72 -2.72
C ASP A 314 -17.63 2.79 -1.82
N TYR A 315 -16.42 2.55 -1.33
CA TYR A 315 -15.66 3.52 -0.54
C TYR A 315 -15.30 4.78 -1.34
N LEU A 316 -14.72 4.62 -2.52
CA LEU A 316 -14.31 5.75 -3.36
C LEU A 316 -15.51 6.54 -3.85
N HIS A 317 -16.67 5.92 -4.07
CA HIS A 317 -17.89 6.61 -4.45
C HIS A 317 -18.39 7.62 -3.40
N GLU A 318 -18.14 7.34 -2.11
CA GLU A 318 -18.50 8.24 -1.01
C GLU A 318 -17.45 9.32 -0.73
N VAL A 319 -16.23 9.13 -1.25
CA VAL A 319 -15.17 10.12 -1.14
C VAL A 319 -15.32 11.19 -2.21
N SER A 320 -15.22 12.45 -1.82
CA SER A 320 -15.26 13.58 -2.77
C SER A 320 -13.92 14.28 -2.93
N VAL A 321 -13.01 14.12 -1.97
CA VAL A 321 -11.69 14.80 -1.96
C VAL A 321 -10.58 13.77 -1.77
N ILE A 322 -9.64 13.78 -2.67
CA ILE A 322 -8.45 12.92 -2.63
C ILE A 322 -7.21 13.81 -2.43
N PHE A 323 -6.54 13.59 -1.30
CA PHE A 323 -5.25 14.20 -1.01
C PHE A 323 -4.13 13.30 -1.51
N TRP A 324 -3.20 13.87 -2.31
CA TRP A 324 -2.09 13.10 -2.88
C TRP A 324 -0.75 13.80 -2.64
N ASP A 325 -0.01 13.31 -1.64
CA ASP A 325 1.31 13.86 -1.30
C ASP A 325 2.41 13.26 -2.19
N GLU A 326 3.47 14.04 -2.41
CA GLU A 326 4.56 13.70 -3.35
C GLU A 326 4.06 13.27 -4.74
N PHE A 327 2.94 13.85 -5.18
CA PHE A 327 2.23 13.50 -6.43
C PHE A 327 3.15 13.37 -7.64
N ILE A 328 4.09 14.30 -7.82
CA ILE A 328 5.02 14.34 -8.95
C ILE A 328 6.10 13.25 -8.92
N SER A 329 6.23 12.52 -7.81
CA SER A 329 7.12 11.37 -7.70
C SER A 329 6.48 10.08 -8.25
N ASN A 330 5.18 10.12 -8.57
CA ASN A 330 4.50 9.02 -9.24
C ASN A 330 4.67 9.10 -10.75
N ASP A 331 4.55 7.95 -11.41
CA ASP A 331 4.48 7.91 -12.85
C ASP A 331 3.16 8.54 -13.34
N ARG A 332 3.22 9.22 -14.48
CA ARG A 332 2.05 9.78 -15.17
C ARG A 332 0.98 8.73 -15.45
N ILE A 333 1.42 7.53 -15.83
CA ILE A 333 0.56 6.41 -16.20
C ILE A 333 -0.43 6.06 -15.07
N ILE A 334 -0.02 6.14 -13.80
CA ILE A 334 -0.90 5.88 -12.65
C ILE A 334 -2.07 6.86 -12.62
N MET A 335 -1.79 8.15 -12.80
CA MET A 335 -2.84 9.16 -12.80
C MET A 335 -3.78 9.01 -14.00
N GLU A 336 -3.25 8.72 -15.17
CA GLU A 336 -4.05 8.48 -16.38
C GLU A 336 -4.95 7.25 -16.22
N ALA A 337 -4.42 6.15 -15.68
CA ALA A 337 -5.20 4.95 -15.37
C ALA A 337 -6.31 5.22 -14.34
N VAL A 338 -6.01 5.95 -13.28
CA VAL A 338 -6.99 6.34 -12.25
C VAL A 338 -8.11 7.19 -12.85
N LEU A 339 -7.77 8.19 -13.66
CA LEU A 339 -8.78 9.06 -14.28
C LEU A 339 -9.64 8.33 -15.30
N GLU A 340 -9.06 7.41 -16.06
CA GLU A 340 -9.82 6.60 -17.03
C GLU A 340 -10.75 5.63 -16.31
N GLU A 341 -10.28 5.01 -15.24
CA GLU A 341 -11.11 4.14 -14.41
C GLU A 341 -12.29 4.90 -13.81
N PHE A 342 -12.07 6.12 -13.31
CA PHE A 342 -13.14 6.95 -12.74
C PHE A 342 -14.19 7.39 -13.75
N LYS A 343 -13.87 7.44 -15.04
CA LYS A 343 -14.85 7.71 -16.10
C LYS A 343 -15.73 6.52 -16.45
N THR A 344 -15.19 5.31 -16.30
CA THR A 344 -15.81 4.10 -16.85
C THR A 344 -16.40 3.18 -15.78
N ARG A 345 -16.00 3.33 -14.51
CA ARG A 345 -16.37 2.40 -13.45
C ARG A 345 -17.81 2.51 -12.99
N TRP A 346 -18.37 3.71 -12.95
CA TRP A 346 -19.75 3.95 -12.51
C TRP A 346 -20.68 4.21 -13.70
N GLU A 347 -21.96 3.87 -13.53
CA GLU A 347 -22.96 4.12 -14.57
C GLU A 347 -23.10 5.61 -14.90
N GLU A 348 -22.93 6.47 -13.87
CA GLU A 348 -22.85 7.92 -14.01
C GLU A 348 -21.44 8.41 -13.69
N PRO A 349 -20.92 9.40 -14.42
CA PRO A 349 -19.59 9.95 -14.15
C PRO A 349 -19.47 10.45 -12.70
N HIS A 350 -18.43 10.04 -12.00
CA HIS A 350 -18.13 10.50 -10.66
C HIS A 350 -16.85 11.34 -10.67
N TYR A 351 -16.95 12.55 -10.13
CA TYR A 351 -15.87 13.52 -10.15
C TYR A 351 -15.33 13.78 -8.76
N TYR A 352 -14.07 14.18 -8.68
CA TYR A 352 -13.33 14.38 -7.44
C TYR A 352 -12.61 15.72 -7.44
N ILE A 353 -12.33 16.22 -6.25
CA ILE A 353 -11.29 17.22 -6.04
C ILE A 353 -10.00 16.51 -5.66
N PHE A 354 -8.95 16.73 -6.44
CA PHE A 354 -7.61 16.31 -6.12
C PHE A 354 -6.83 17.47 -5.52
N VAL A 355 -6.31 17.27 -4.31
CA VAL A 355 -5.37 18.19 -3.66
C VAL A 355 -4.02 17.53 -3.68
N CYS A 356 -3.18 17.90 -4.62
CA CYS A 356 -1.86 17.32 -4.85
C CYS A 356 -0.77 18.21 -4.26
N ALA A 357 0.27 17.58 -3.69
CA ALA A 357 1.45 18.30 -3.21
C ALA A 357 2.73 17.70 -3.79
N GLY A 358 3.74 18.55 -4.01
CA GLY A 358 5.03 18.06 -4.50
C GLY A 358 6.05 19.17 -4.76
N ASP A 359 7.28 18.76 -5.08
CA ASP A 359 8.39 19.64 -5.41
C ASP A 359 8.96 19.27 -6.79
N PHE A 360 8.65 20.07 -7.80
CA PHE A 360 9.13 19.85 -9.16
C PHE A 360 10.67 19.84 -9.28
N ALA A 361 11.37 20.46 -8.35
CA ALA A 361 12.84 20.48 -8.37
C ALA A 361 13.44 19.12 -7.92
N GLN A 362 12.66 18.26 -7.28
CA GLN A 362 13.11 16.94 -6.82
C GLN A 362 12.92 15.84 -7.88
N VAL A 363 12.21 16.13 -8.97
CA VAL A 363 11.92 15.16 -10.02
C VAL A 363 12.93 15.30 -11.16
N CYS A 364 13.48 14.18 -11.60
CA CYS A 364 14.41 14.15 -12.73
C CYS A 364 13.67 14.56 -14.02
N ILE A 365 14.30 15.43 -14.84
CA ILE A 365 13.70 16.04 -16.05
C ILE A 365 13.12 14.99 -17.04
N TYR A 366 13.54 13.74 -16.97
CA TYR A 366 13.04 12.67 -17.82
C TYR A 366 11.60 12.20 -17.51
N GLN A 367 11.02 12.56 -16.37
CA GLN A 367 9.65 12.20 -15.99
C GLN A 367 8.61 13.26 -16.36
N LEU A 368 9.00 14.40 -16.90
CA LEU A 368 8.12 15.56 -17.13
C LEU A 368 7.35 15.53 -18.48
N HIS A 369 7.07 14.38 -19.05
CA HIS A 369 6.19 14.29 -20.25
C HIS A 369 4.69 14.34 -19.90
N MET A 370 4.29 15.23 -19.00
CA MET A 370 2.88 15.48 -18.72
C MET A 370 2.29 16.45 -19.76
N THR A 371 1.72 15.92 -20.85
CA THR A 371 1.24 16.73 -21.97
C THR A 371 -0.28 16.90 -22.06
N SER A 372 -1.10 16.34 -21.20
CA SER A 372 -2.55 16.40 -21.36
C SER A 372 -3.37 16.96 -20.20
N VAL A 373 -2.83 17.07 -18.99
CA VAL A 373 -3.51 17.76 -17.90
C VAL A 373 -2.96 19.17 -17.82
N ASN A 374 -3.81 20.18 -18.05
CA ASN A 374 -3.43 21.59 -18.00
C ASN A 374 -3.22 22.05 -16.54
N ILE A 375 -2.18 21.52 -15.89
CA ILE A 375 -1.84 21.79 -14.48
C ILE A 375 -1.61 23.30 -14.24
N ASN A 376 -1.29 24.05 -15.29
CA ASN A 376 -1.05 25.48 -15.20
C ASN A 376 -2.26 26.33 -14.78
N GLN A 377 -3.49 25.81 -14.86
CA GLN A 377 -4.68 26.53 -14.41
C GLN A 377 -4.88 26.51 -12.88
N PHE A 378 -4.21 25.59 -12.16
CA PHE A 378 -4.47 25.34 -10.75
C PHE A 378 -3.21 25.38 -9.87
N LEU A 379 -2.14 25.96 -10.38
CA LEU A 379 -0.84 26.00 -9.73
C LEU A 379 -0.83 27.08 -8.64
N VAL A 380 -0.97 26.69 -7.39
CA VAL A 380 -0.69 27.56 -6.25
C VAL A 380 0.79 27.43 -5.92
N LYS A 381 1.62 28.41 -6.29
CA LYS A 381 3.02 28.46 -5.86
C LYS A 381 3.08 28.99 -4.45
N ILE A 382 3.72 28.24 -3.56
CA ILE A 382 4.06 28.65 -2.19
C ILE A 382 5.55 28.93 -2.11
#